data_740f8444e7929fb27e38d93f4440f923
#
_entry.id   740f8444e7929fb27e38d93f4440f923
#
_cell.length_a   1.000
_cell.length_b   1.000
_cell.length_c   1.000
_cell.angle_alpha   90.00
_cell.angle_beta   90.00
_cell.angle_gamma   90.00
#
_symmetry.space_group_name_H-M   'P 1'
#
loop_
_entity.id
_entity.type
_entity.pdbx_description
1 polymer ?
#
loop_
_entity_poly.entity_id
_entity_poly.type
_entity_poly.pdbx_seq_one_letter_code
_entity_poly.pdbx_strand_id
1 'polypeptide(L)'
;MKYDFTSIMDRHGKDAIAVDGLGHGFAPDAPKDGFDVIPMWVADMNFPTVPTIPEAIIERAKHPAYGYFDPTDAYYDSIIRWQERRNGVTGLTRECIGYENGVLGGVLSALTSYAAPGDAVLLHSPTYIGFTFSLENNGYKIVHSPLVKDENGVWRMDYADMDAKLKANHIHVAVFCSPHNPCGRVWERWEIEKAMEVYKVNDCLVISDEIWSDIILAGHKHTPTQMVSEDARMRTVALYAPSKTFNLAGLVGSYHIIYNPTIRDR
;
A
#
# COMPACT_ATOMS: atom_id res chain seq x y z
N MET A 1 29.20 -0.90 -3.33
CA MET A 1 28.71 -2.28 -3.51
C MET A 1 27.94 -2.33 -4.83
N LYS A 2 28.19 -3.30 -5.69
CA LYS A 2 27.45 -3.45 -6.95
C LYS A 2 26.30 -4.43 -6.67
N TYR A 3 25.07 -3.99 -6.87
CA TYR A 3 23.87 -4.82 -6.71
C TYR A 3 23.60 -5.61 -8.00
N ASP A 4 23.02 -6.81 -7.85
CA ASP A 4 22.61 -7.63 -8.99
C ASP A 4 21.08 -7.50 -9.17
N PHE A 5 20.69 -6.79 -10.22
CA PHE A 5 19.29 -6.63 -10.64
C PHE A 5 19.01 -7.26 -12.02
N THR A 6 19.92 -8.11 -12.49
CA THR A 6 19.85 -8.72 -13.82
C THR A 6 19.77 -10.24 -13.79
N SER A 7 20.24 -10.88 -12.72
CA SER A 7 20.13 -12.33 -12.56
C SER A 7 18.69 -12.71 -12.24
N ILE A 8 18.19 -13.73 -12.95
CA ILE A 8 16.90 -14.36 -12.68
C ILE A 8 17.15 -15.53 -11.75
N MET A 9 16.55 -15.50 -10.56
CA MET A 9 16.63 -16.59 -9.59
C MET A 9 15.63 -17.70 -9.95
N ASP A 10 16.06 -18.95 -9.88
CA ASP A 10 15.14 -20.07 -9.85
C ASP A 10 14.38 -20.07 -8.52
N ARG A 11 13.08 -19.92 -8.60
CA ARG A 11 12.18 -19.80 -7.44
C ARG A 11 11.28 -21.01 -7.25
N HIS A 12 11.42 -22.07 -8.08
CA HIS A 12 10.65 -23.30 -7.93
C HIS A 12 11.00 -24.01 -6.61
N GLY A 13 9.97 -24.43 -5.87
CA GLY A 13 10.13 -25.09 -4.57
C GLY A 13 10.74 -24.18 -3.50
N LYS A 14 10.55 -22.85 -3.62
CA LYS A 14 11.01 -21.83 -2.67
C LYS A 14 9.84 -20.99 -2.13
N ASP A 15 8.68 -21.61 -2.00
CA ASP A 15 7.42 -20.98 -1.55
C ASP A 15 7.00 -19.76 -2.38
N ALA A 16 7.43 -19.70 -3.64
CA ALA A 16 7.17 -18.60 -4.55
C ALA A 16 5.83 -18.77 -5.27
N ILE A 17 4.77 -18.19 -4.73
CA ILE A 17 3.43 -18.28 -5.32
C ILE A 17 3.40 -17.91 -6.81
N ALA A 18 4.31 -17.01 -7.25
CA ALA A 18 4.42 -16.58 -8.64
C ALA A 18 4.69 -17.73 -9.62
N VAL A 19 5.40 -18.75 -9.17
CA VAL A 19 5.77 -19.94 -9.98
C VAL A 19 5.07 -21.20 -9.48
N ASP A 20 5.16 -21.50 -8.18
CA ASP A 20 4.64 -22.74 -7.59
C ASP A 20 3.09 -22.73 -7.49
N GLY A 21 2.47 -21.57 -7.57
CA GLY A 21 1.01 -21.41 -7.53
C GLY A 21 0.30 -21.58 -8.88
N LEU A 22 1.03 -21.63 -9.98
CA LEU A 22 0.42 -21.70 -11.32
C LEU A 22 -0.45 -22.95 -11.50
N GLY A 23 -1.64 -22.75 -12.08
CA GLY A 23 -2.63 -23.83 -12.27
C GLY A 23 -3.41 -24.18 -10.99
N HIS A 24 -3.23 -23.46 -9.88
CA HIS A 24 -3.92 -23.74 -8.62
C HIS A 24 -4.71 -22.53 -8.12
N GLY A 25 -5.92 -22.78 -7.61
CA GLY A 25 -6.78 -21.76 -7.00
C GLY A 25 -7.14 -20.63 -7.98
N PHE A 26 -6.79 -19.38 -7.63
CA PHE A 26 -7.03 -18.19 -8.45
C PHE A 26 -5.84 -17.79 -9.35
N ALA A 27 -4.76 -18.59 -9.33
CA ALA A 27 -3.59 -18.33 -10.16
C ALA A 27 -3.91 -18.61 -11.64
N PRO A 28 -3.19 -17.93 -12.57
CA PRO A 28 -3.24 -18.28 -13.99
C PRO A 28 -2.87 -19.75 -14.24
N ASP A 29 -3.32 -20.26 -15.36
CA ASP A 29 -2.89 -21.59 -15.83
C ASP A 29 -1.38 -21.66 -16.00
N ALA A 30 -0.82 -22.85 -15.83
CA ALA A 30 0.57 -23.10 -16.18
C ALA A 30 0.80 -22.86 -17.69
N PRO A 31 2.00 -22.44 -18.11
CA PRO A 31 2.29 -22.28 -19.53
C PRO A 31 2.15 -23.62 -20.25
N LYS A 32 1.83 -23.56 -21.54
CA LYS A 32 1.77 -24.75 -22.39
C LYS A 32 3.16 -25.39 -22.51
N ASP A 33 3.18 -26.69 -22.75
CA ASP A 33 4.42 -27.45 -22.96
C ASP A 33 5.33 -26.75 -24.01
N GLY A 34 6.60 -26.60 -23.68
CA GLY A 34 7.61 -25.97 -24.53
C GLY A 34 7.74 -24.47 -24.35
N PHE A 35 7.00 -23.86 -23.43
CA PHE A 35 7.14 -22.47 -23.07
C PHE A 35 7.76 -22.27 -21.67
N ASP A 36 8.61 -21.27 -21.54
CA ASP A 36 9.17 -20.89 -20.25
C ASP A 36 8.13 -20.28 -19.32
N VAL A 37 8.30 -20.49 -18.02
CA VAL A 37 7.52 -19.82 -16.99
C VAL A 37 8.04 -18.39 -16.81
N ILE A 38 7.25 -17.39 -17.25
CA ILE A 38 7.54 -15.97 -17.05
C ILE A 38 6.43 -15.39 -16.17
N PRO A 39 6.58 -15.38 -14.83
CA PRO A 39 5.53 -14.91 -13.94
C PRO A 39 5.37 -13.38 -14.04
N MET A 40 4.14 -12.92 -14.34
CA MET A 40 3.78 -11.51 -14.47
C MET A 40 2.48 -11.16 -13.73
N TRP A 41 1.97 -12.04 -12.89
CA TRP A 41 0.67 -11.89 -12.22
C TRP A 41 0.78 -11.52 -10.73
N VAL A 42 1.92 -11.81 -10.11
CA VAL A 42 2.24 -11.41 -8.73
C VAL A 42 3.30 -10.33 -8.76
N ALA A 43 3.11 -9.30 -7.93
CA ALA A 43 3.99 -8.15 -7.88
C ALA A 43 5.18 -8.41 -6.95
N ASP A 44 6.06 -9.31 -7.34
CA ASP A 44 7.36 -9.57 -6.74
C ASP A 44 8.46 -9.62 -7.82
N MET A 45 9.71 -9.64 -7.41
CA MET A 45 10.86 -9.54 -8.31
C MET A 45 11.55 -10.89 -8.45
N ASN A 46 12.10 -11.17 -9.64
CA ASN A 46 12.84 -12.42 -9.92
C ASN A 46 14.35 -12.29 -9.75
N PHE A 47 14.86 -11.13 -9.30
CA PHE A 47 16.25 -10.94 -8.95
C PHE A 47 16.45 -10.83 -7.42
N PRO A 48 17.67 -11.04 -6.90
CA PRO A 48 17.92 -11.00 -5.46
C PRO A 48 17.65 -9.62 -4.88
N THR A 49 17.15 -9.57 -3.65
CA THR A 49 17.10 -8.33 -2.89
C THR A 49 18.52 -7.84 -2.55
N VAL A 50 18.65 -6.64 -2.00
CA VAL A 50 19.95 -6.07 -1.63
C VAL A 50 20.65 -6.94 -0.58
N PRO A 51 21.96 -7.23 -0.70
CA PRO A 51 22.64 -8.24 0.13
C PRO A 51 22.62 -7.95 1.63
N THR A 52 22.56 -6.69 2.02
CA THR A 52 22.50 -6.29 3.43
C THR A 52 21.25 -6.78 4.17
N ILE A 53 20.16 -7.09 3.45
CA ILE A 53 18.93 -7.59 4.05
C ILE A 53 19.09 -9.04 4.52
N PRO A 54 19.44 -10.02 3.65
CA PRO A 54 19.68 -11.39 4.12
C PRO A 54 20.80 -11.45 5.15
N GLU A 55 21.85 -10.64 5.06
CA GLU A 55 22.90 -10.55 6.08
C GLU A 55 22.34 -10.18 7.45
N ALA A 56 21.45 -9.17 7.53
CA ALA A 56 20.81 -8.76 8.77
C ALA A 56 19.87 -9.85 9.33
N ILE A 57 19.15 -10.57 8.48
CA ILE A 57 18.29 -11.69 8.86
C ILE A 57 19.12 -12.84 9.44
N ILE A 58 20.22 -13.21 8.76
CA ILE A 58 21.13 -14.26 9.22
C ILE A 58 21.74 -13.88 10.57
N GLU A 59 22.18 -12.63 10.74
CA GLU A 59 22.74 -12.17 12.02
C GLU A 59 21.71 -12.25 13.14
N ARG A 60 20.47 -11.83 12.89
CA ARG A 60 19.37 -11.96 13.87
C ARG A 60 19.06 -13.43 14.20
N ALA A 61 19.09 -14.29 13.20
CA ALA A 61 18.81 -15.72 13.36
C ALA A 61 19.84 -16.48 14.20
N LYS A 62 21.08 -15.99 14.34
CA LYS A 62 22.09 -16.55 15.24
C LYS A 62 21.69 -16.54 16.70
N HIS A 63 20.77 -15.66 17.11
CA HIS A 63 20.15 -15.66 18.42
C HIS A 63 18.76 -16.32 18.33
N PRO A 64 18.62 -17.60 18.61
CA PRO A 64 17.42 -18.42 18.28
C PRO A 64 16.30 -18.27 19.32
N ALA A 65 16.13 -17.10 19.92
CA ALA A 65 15.02 -16.77 20.81
C ALA A 65 14.15 -15.69 20.12
N TYR A 66 12.91 -16.06 19.78
CA TYR A 66 11.95 -15.23 19.03
C TYR A 66 10.73 -14.94 19.90
N GLY A 67 10.98 -14.37 21.09
CA GLY A 67 9.92 -13.96 22.01
C GLY A 67 9.21 -12.70 21.58
N TYR A 68 8.39 -12.16 22.46
CA TYR A 68 7.75 -10.87 22.22
C TYR A 68 8.78 -9.78 21.97
N PHE A 69 8.46 -8.84 21.10
CA PHE A 69 9.35 -7.74 20.75
C PHE A 69 8.63 -6.39 20.91
N ASP A 70 9.41 -5.37 21.14
CA ASP A 70 9.01 -3.98 21.05
C ASP A 70 9.91 -3.31 19.98
N PRO A 71 9.33 -2.57 19.00
CA PRO A 71 10.12 -1.88 17.99
C PRO A 71 11.13 -0.93 18.64
N THR A 72 12.40 -1.05 18.21
CA THR A 72 13.50 -0.24 18.74
C THR A 72 13.50 1.18 18.16
N ASP A 73 14.25 2.09 18.80
CA ASP A 73 14.47 3.44 18.26
C ASP A 73 15.05 3.39 16.83
N ALA A 74 15.93 2.44 16.55
CA ALA A 74 16.49 2.25 15.20
C ALA A 74 15.42 1.95 14.13
N TYR A 75 14.34 1.25 14.50
CA TYR A 75 13.20 1.01 13.61
C TYR A 75 12.51 2.33 13.24
N TYR A 76 12.12 3.13 14.23
CA TYR A 76 11.45 4.41 14.01
C TYR A 76 12.34 5.41 13.28
N ASP A 77 13.60 5.52 13.68
CA ASP A 77 14.59 6.39 13.03
C ASP A 77 14.81 6.03 11.56
N SER A 78 14.78 4.73 11.23
CA SER A 78 14.92 4.28 9.83
C SER A 78 13.74 4.73 8.98
N ILE A 79 12.52 4.66 9.50
CA ILE A 79 11.30 5.12 8.83
C ILE A 79 11.31 6.63 8.66
N ILE A 80 11.64 7.38 9.72
CA ILE A 80 11.72 8.85 9.68
C ILE A 80 12.71 9.31 8.62
N ARG A 81 13.93 8.75 8.65
CA ARG A 81 14.96 9.06 7.63
C ARG A 81 14.54 8.67 6.21
N TRP A 82 13.84 7.54 6.06
CA TRP A 82 13.33 7.10 4.75
C TRP A 82 12.30 8.08 4.20
N GLN A 83 11.32 8.43 5.00
CA GLN A 83 10.27 9.38 4.62
C GLN A 83 10.83 10.77 4.30
N GLU A 84 11.81 11.24 5.08
CA GLU A 84 12.49 12.51 4.81
C GLU A 84 13.23 12.47 3.46
N ARG A 85 14.06 11.46 3.25
CA ARG A 85 14.92 11.38 2.07
C ARG A 85 14.17 11.07 0.78
N ARG A 86 13.18 10.20 0.84
CA ARG A 86 12.44 9.73 -0.34
C ARG A 86 11.26 10.62 -0.67
N ASN A 87 10.52 11.01 0.33
CA ASN A 87 9.24 11.70 0.17
C ASN A 87 9.29 13.17 0.59
N GLY A 88 10.38 13.65 1.19
CA GLY A 88 10.53 15.02 1.66
C GLY A 88 9.65 15.36 2.87
N VAL A 89 9.21 14.33 3.62
CA VAL A 89 8.41 14.50 4.83
C VAL A 89 9.28 15.07 5.94
N THR A 90 8.84 16.16 6.56
CA THR A 90 9.52 16.81 7.69
C THR A 90 8.65 16.78 8.94
N GLY A 91 9.28 16.73 10.11
CA GLY A 91 8.54 16.77 11.38
C GLY A 91 7.79 15.48 11.72
N LEU A 92 8.09 14.36 11.07
CA LEU A 92 7.58 13.06 11.47
C LEU A 92 8.25 12.62 12.76
N THR A 93 7.45 12.23 13.74
CA THR A 93 7.91 11.79 15.05
C THR A 93 7.52 10.33 15.32
N ARG A 94 8.18 9.70 16.26
CA ARG A 94 7.98 8.28 16.61
C ARG A 94 6.52 7.95 16.94
N GLU A 95 5.85 8.82 17.69
CA GLU A 95 4.47 8.58 18.13
C GLU A 95 3.45 8.56 16.97
N CYS A 96 3.83 9.09 15.80
CA CYS A 96 2.99 9.01 14.60
C CYS A 96 3.09 7.67 13.86
N ILE A 97 4.04 6.81 14.26
CA ILE A 97 4.38 5.59 13.53
C ILE A 97 3.95 4.37 14.35
N GLY A 98 3.20 3.47 13.74
CA GLY A 98 2.86 2.17 14.32
C GLY A 98 3.21 1.02 13.38
N TYR A 99 3.51 -0.14 13.97
CA TYR A 99 3.78 -1.37 13.24
C TYR A 99 2.47 -2.00 12.74
N GLU A 100 2.50 -2.56 11.53
CA GLU A 100 1.38 -3.29 10.94
C GLU A 100 1.81 -4.63 10.33
N ASN A 101 0.90 -5.59 10.33
CA ASN A 101 1.09 -6.90 9.72
C ASN A 101 0.71 -6.89 8.22
N GLY A 102 1.53 -6.27 7.39
CA GLY A 102 1.23 -6.01 5.99
C GLY A 102 0.24 -4.85 5.81
N VAL A 103 0.29 -4.22 4.64
CA VAL A 103 -0.56 -3.05 4.35
C VAL A 103 -2.06 -3.41 4.38
N LEU A 104 -2.46 -4.58 3.90
CA LEU A 104 -3.87 -5.03 4.01
C LEU A 104 -4.30 -5.23 5.47
N GLY A 105 -3.37 -5.72 6.33
CA GLY A 105 -3.59 -5.76 7.77
C GLY A 105 -3.84 -4.37 8.34
N GLY A 106 -3.01 -3.38 7.98
CA GLY A 106 -3.18 -1.98 8.37
C GLY A 106 -4.48 -1.35 7.86
N VAL A 107 -4.92 -1.68 6.62
CA VAL A 107 -6.23 -1.26 6.10
C VAL A 107 -7.35 -1.77 6.99
N LEU A 108 -7.32 -3.06 7.37
CA LEU A 108 -8.34 -3.66 8.23
C LEU A 108 -8.27 -3.13 9.66
N SER A 109 -7.09 -2.92 10.22
CA SER A 109 -6.91 -2.30 11.55
C SER A 109 -7.58 -0.93 11.60
N ALA A 110 -7.33 -0.09 10.59
CA ALA A 110 -7.97 1.21 10.49
C ALA A 110 -9.49 1.10 10.28
N LEU A 111 -9.96 0.24 9.39
CA LEU A 111 -11.39 0.04 9.15
C LEU A 111 -12.13 -0.40 10.41
N THR A 112 -11.61 -1.37 11.16
CA THR A 112 -12.26 -1.86 12.38
C THR A 112 -12.35 -0.80 13.49
N SER A 113 -11.49 0.22 13.42
CA SER A 113 -11.52 1.35 14.37
C SER A 113 -12.55 2.42 14.00
N TYR A 114 -12.92 2.54 12.70
CA TYR A 114 -13.73 3.67 12.20
C TYR A 114 -14.99 3.26 11.45
N ALA A 115 -15.16 1.98 11.14
CA ALA A 115 -16.33 1.45 10.44
C ALA A 115 -16.78 0.14 11.08
N ALA A 116 -18.06 -0.18 10.99
CA ALA A 116 -18.61 -1.45 11.43
C ALA A 116 -18.88 -2.38 10.24
N PRO A 117 -18.89 -3.70 10.42
CA PRO A 117 -19.39 -4.62 9.40
C PRO A 117 -20.80 -4.20 8.93
N GLY A 118 -20.97 -4.10 7.62
CA GLY A 118 -22.19 -3.58 6.98
C GLY A 118 -22.06 -2.14 6.49
N ASP A 119 -21.08 -1.37 6.99
CA ASP A 119 -20.83 -0.02 6.49
C ASP A 119 -20.25 -0.05 5.07
N ALA A 120 -20.50 1.05 4.35
CA ALA A 120 -19.98 1.24 3.00
C ALA A 120 -18.62 1.93 3.02
N VAL A 121 -17.70 1.44 2.20
CA VAL A 121 -16.34 1.98 2.02
C VAL A 121 -16.16 2.35 0.55
N LEU A 122 -15.65 3.55 0.27
CA LEU A 122 -15.39 3.98 -1.09
C LEU A 122 -14.05 3.47 -1.58
N LEU A 123 -14.05 2.87 -2.77
CA LEU A 123 -12.86 2.50 -3.56
C LEU A 123 -12.93 3.10 -4.96
N HIS A 124 -11.79 3.45 -5.54
CA HIS A 124 -11.71 3.70 -6.99
C HIS A 124 -11.67 2.38 -7.76
N SER A 125 -12.31 2.31 -8.93
CA SER A 125 -12.22 1.14 -9.82
C SER A 125 -11.62 1.51 -11.19
N PRO A 126 -10.81 0.63 -11.83
CA PRO A 126 -10.41 -0.69 -11.30
C PRO A 126 -9.58 -0.56 -10.04
N THR A 127 -9.63 -1.56 -9.15
CA THR A 127 -8.96 -1.55 -7.86
C THR A 127 -8.07 -2.78 -7.67
N TYR A 128 -7.18 -2.73 -6.68
CA TYR A 128 -6.41 -3.89 -6.27
C TYR A 128 -7.33 -4.94 -5.64
N ILE A 129 -7.24 -6.17 -6.16
CA ILE A 129 -8.11 -7.27 -5.74
C ILE A 129 -8.01 -7.59 -4.24
N GLY A 130 -6.84 -7.31 -3.64
CA GLY A 130 -6.64 -7.47 -2.20
C GLY A 130 -7.56 -6.59 -1.36
N PHE A 131 -7.90 -5.37 -1.80
CA PHE A 131 -8.89 -4.54 -1.11
C PHE A 131 -10.28 -5.19 -1.18
N THR A 132 -10.69 -5.64 -2.37
CA THR A 132 -11.99 -6.30 -2.57
C THR A 132 -12.15 -7.47 -1.61
N PHE A 133 -11.22 -8.42 -1.63
CA PHE A 133 -11.28 -9.59 -0.75
C PHE A 133 -11.21 -9.22 0.74
N SER A 134 -10.33 -8.27 1.10
CA SER A 134 -10.19 -7.88 2.50
C SER A 134 -11.46 -7.22 3.04
N LEU A 135 -12.09 -6.34 2.27
CA LEU A 135 -13.31 -5.66 2.69
C LEU A 135 -14.51 -6.62 2.73
N GLU A 136 -14.76 -7.37 1.66
CA GLU A 136 -15.89 -8.29 1.56
C GLU A 136 -15.83 -9.39 2.62
N ASN A 137 -14.66 -10.02 2.82
CA ASN A 137 -14.47 -11.07 3.83
C ASN A 137 -14.64 -10.58 5.27
N ASN A 138 -14.53 -9.26 5.51
CA ASN A 138 -14.75 -8.64 6.80
C ASN A 138 -16.12 -7.93 6.91
N GLY A 139 -17.00 -8.15 5.92
CA GLY A 139 -18.39 -7.71 5.96
C GLY A 139 -18.64 -6.26 5.58
N TYR A 140 -17.66 -5.55 5.01
CA TYR A 140 -17.84 -4.19 4.50
C TYR A 140 -18.47 -4.18 3.12
N LYS A 141 -19.29 -3.18 2.83
CA LYS A 141 -19.86 -2.95 1.50
C LYS A 141 -18.92 -2.06 0.68
N ILE A 142 -18.60 -2.46 -0.53
CA ILE A 142 -17.78 -1.68 -1.43
C ILE A 142 -18.65 -0.80 -2.32
N VAL A 143 -18.36 0.50 -2.32
CA VAL A 143 -18.93 1.45 -3.28
C VAL A 143 -17.81 1.93 -4.20
N HIS A 144 -17.90 1.61 -5.47
CA HIS A 144 -16.90 1.99 -6.44
C HIS A 144 -17.15 3.38 -7.02
N SER A 145 -16.11 4.22 -7.04
CA SER A 145 -16.02 5.41 -7.89
C SER A 145 -15.11 5.10 -9.08
N PRO A 146 -15.67 4.86 -10.27
CA PRO A 146 -14.87 4.48 -11.44
C PRO A 146 -13.92 5.60 -11.86
N LEU A 147 -12.68 5.22 -12.16
CA LEU A 147 -11.76 6.12 -12.85
C LEU A 147 -12.22 6.31 -14.29
N VAL A 148 -12.02 7.50 -14.81
CA VAL A 148 -12.32 7.86 -16.20
C VAL A 148 -11.04 8.15 -16.96
N LYS A 149 -11.02 7.96 -18.26
CA LYS A 149 -9.90 8.38 -19.10
C LYS A 149 -10.14 9.78 -19.63
N ASP A 150 -9.13 10.63 -19.50
CA ASP A 150 -9.14 11.94 -20.16
C ASP A 150 -8.88 11.82 -21.67
N GLU A 151 -8.88 12.94 -22.38
CA GLU A 151 -8.67 13.01 -23.84
C GLU A 151 -7.34 12.42 -24.30
N ASN A 152 -6.36 12.32 -23.42
CA ASN A 152 -5.05 11.73 -23.65
C ASN A 152 -4.99 10.24 -23.24
N GLY A 153 -6.10 9.66 -22.81
CA GLY A 153 -6.18 8.28 -22.35
C GLY A 153 -5.63 8.06 -20.95
N VAL A 154 -5.34 9.12 -20.19
CA VAL A 154 -4.83 9.06 -18.83
C VAL A 154 -5.98 8.85 -17.85
N TRP A 155 -5.83 7.87 -16.97
CA TRP A 155 -6.80 7.61 -15.91
C TRP A 155 -6.88 8.77 -14.92
N ARG A 156 -8.10 9.24 -14.63
CA ARG A 156 -8.41 10.35 -13.72
C ARG A 156 -9.50 9.96 -12.75
N MET A 157 -9.49 10.58 -11.57
CA MET A 157 -10.59 10.48 -10.62
C MET A 157 -11.78 11.33 -11.08
N ASP A 158 -12.99 10.81 -10.94
CA ASP A 158 -14.24 11.58 -11.11
C ASP A 158 -14.68 12.14 -9.76
N TYR A 159 -14.27 13.36 -9.46
CA TYR A 159 -14.54 14.02 -8.18
C TYR A 159 -16.03 14.26 -7.92
N ALA A 160 -16.83 14.45 -8.98
CA ALA A 160 -18.28 14.62 -8.85
C ALA A 160 -18.96 13.30 -8.49
N ASP A 161 -18.53 12.20 -9.10
CA ASP A 161 -19.00 10.86 -8.76
C ASP A 161 -18.59 10.45 -7.33
N MET A 162 -17.35 10.77 -6.92
CA MET A 162 -16.90 10.56 -5.55
C MET A 162 -17.84 11.24 -4.54
N ASP A 163 -18.08 12.56 -4.74
CA ASP A 163 -18.94 13.36 -3.85
C ASP A 163 -20.37 12.81 -3.77
N ALA A 164 -20.95 12.51 -4.94
CA ALA A 164 -22.28 11.94 -5.02
C ALA A 164 -22.40 10.59 -4.27
N LYS A 165 -21.42 9.71 -4.43
CA LYS A 165 -21.42 8.39 -3.79
C LYS A 165 -21.17 8.44 -2.29
N LEU A 166 -20.27 9.29 -1.84
CA LEU A 166 -20.04 9.52 -0.41
C LEU A 166 -21.34 9.96 0.28
N LYS A 167 -22.06 10.93 -0.29
CA LYS A 167 -23.32 11.43 0.23
C LYS A 167 -24.44 10.39 0.17
N ALA A 168 -24.64 9.77 -0.99
CA ALA A 168 -25.76 8.84 -1.20
C ALA A 168 -25.67 7.59 -0.35
N ASN A 169 -24.47 7.15 0.01
CA ASN A 169 -24.24 5.93 0.79
C ASN A 169 -23.77 6.22 2.23
N HIS A 170 -23.74 7.49 2.67
CA HIS A 170 -23.28 7.90 4.00
C HIS A 170 -21.90 7.34 4.35
N ILE A 171 -20.96 7.44 3.42
CA ILE A 171 -19.62 6.84 3.56
C ILE A 171 -18.72 7.76 4.37
N HIS A 172 -18.16 7.24 5.46
CA HIS A 172 -17.25 7.96 6.35
C HIS A 172 -15.80 7.47 6.27
N VAL A 173 -15.51 6.40 5.51
CA VAL A 173 -14.16 5.88 5.30
C VAL A 173 -13.97 5.51 3.84
N ALA A 174 -12.82 5.91 3.28
CA ALA A 174 -12.40 5.55 1.93
C ALA A 174 -11.02 4.90 1.95
N VAL A 175 -10.76 3.96 1.05
CA VAL A 175 -9.41 3.46 0.77
C VAL A 175 -8.90 4.10 -0.51
N PHE A 176 -7.79 4.81 -0.40
CA PHE A 176 -7.13 5.57 -1.46
C PHE A 176 -5.79 4.94 -1.80
N CYS A 177 -5.60 4.47 -3.03
CA CYS A 177 -4.36 3.84 -3.48
C CYS A 177 -3.48 4.86 -4.23
N SER A 178 -2.29 5.15 -3.71
CA SER A 178 -1.40 6.20 -4.24
C SER A 178 0.08 5.81 -4.06
N PRO A 179 0.79 5.41 -5.09
CA PRO A 179 0.39 5.21 -6.51
C PRO A 179 -0.70 4.15 -6.70
N HIS A 180 -1.52 4.34 -7.74
CA HIS A 180 -2.72 3.53 -7.93
C HIS A 180 -2.45 2.22 -8.68
N ASN A 181 -2.77 1.11 -8.05
CA ASN A 181 -2.79 -0.23 -8.62
C ASN A 181 -4.26 -0.64 -8.94
N PRO A 182 -4.61 -1.10 -10.15
CA PRO A 182 -3.73 -1.59 -11.20
C PRO A 182 -3.41 -0.59 -12.33
N CYS A 183 -3.93 0.64 -12.31
CA CYS A 183 -3.79 1.57 -13.43
C CYS A 183 -2.39 2.16 -13.59
N GLY A 184 -1.48 1.94 -12.63
CA GLY A 184 -0.12 2.47 -12.66
C GLY A 184 -0.04 3.99 -12.56
N ARG A 185 -1.08 4.64 -11.99
CA ARG A 185 -1.10 6.09 -11.84
C ARG A 185 -0.28 6.55 -10.65
N VAL A 186 0.70 7.38 -10.89
CA VAL A 186 1.28 8.27 -9.88
C VAL A 186 0.45 9.55 -9.92
N TRP A 187 -0.40 9.74 -8.91
CA TRP A 187 -1.27 10.91 -8.87
C TRP A 187 -0.45 12.19 -8.78
N GLU A 188 -0.81 13.18 -9.57
CA GLU A 188 -0.23 14.52 -9.46
C GLU A 188 -0.75 15.20 -8.18
N ARG A 189 0.04 16.12 -7.61
CA ARG A 189 -0.31 16.80 -6.37
C ARG A 189 -1.72 17.41 -6.41
N TRP A 190 -2.08 18.08 -7.48
CA TRP A 190 -3.40 18.71 -7.64
C TRP A 190 -4.56 17.68 -7.69
N GLU A 191 -4.30 16.45 -8.18
CA GLU A 191 -5.30 15.38 -8.17
C GLU A 191 -5.59 14.92 -6.76
N ILE A 192 -4.53 14.74 -5.95
CA ILE A 192 -4.66 14.38 -4.53
C ILE A 192 -5.35 15.51 -3.76
N GLU A 193 -4.97 16.78 -3.99
CA GLU A 193 -5.59 17.95 -3.35
C GLU A 193 -7.10 17.99 -3.62
N LYS A 194 -7.53 17.75 -4.86
CA LYS A 194 -8.96 17.69 -5.21
C LYS A 194 -9.68 16.52 -4.55
N ALA A 195 -9.08 15.33 -4.54
CA ALA A 195 -9.68 14.17 -3.87
C ALA A 195 -9.83 14.43 -2.37
N MET A 196 -8.80 14.98 -1.72
CA MET A 196 -8.84 15.28 -0.29
C MET A 196 -9.86 16.36 0.05
N GLU A 197 -10.12 17.34 -0.81
CA GLU A 197 -11.20 18.31 -0.61
C GLU A 197 -12.59 17.63 -0.67
N VAL A 198 -12.79 16.66 -1.59
CA VAL A 198 -14.03 15.86 -1.63
C VAL A 198 -14.21 15.05 -0.35
N TYR A 199 -13.17 14.39 0.14
CA TYR A 199 -13.23 13.65 1.40
C TYR A 199 -13.49 14.57 2.60
N LYS A 200 -12.89 15.76 2.62
CA LYS A 200 -13.08 16.77 3.66
C LYS A 200 -14.52 17.25 3.75
N VAL A 201 -15.14 17.65 2.64
CA VAL A 201 -16.52 18.16 2.65
C VAL A 201 -17.57 17.09 3.00
N ASN A 202 -17.19 15.82 2.92
CA ASN A 202 -18.03 14.68 3.30
C ASN A 202 -17.66 14.07 4.66
N ASP A 203 -16.76 14.71 5.42
CA ASP A 203 -16.23 14.21 6.69
C ASP A 203 -15.76 12.74 6.63
N CYS A 204 -15.05 12.42 5.55
CA CYS A 204 -14.59 11.06 5.25
C CYS A 204 -13.13 10.87 5.66
N LEU A 205 -12.84 9.89 6.51
CA LEU A 205 -11.50 9.43 6.83
C LEU A 205 -10.87 8.74 5.60
N VAL A 206 -9.58 8.92 5.39
CA VAL A 206 -8.88 8.31 4.26
C VAL A 206 -7.82 7.33 4.77
N ILE A 207 -7.91 6.09 4.32
CA ILE A 207 -6.86 5.08 4.48
C ILE A 207 -6.07 5.08 3.17
N SER A 208 -4.86 5.65 3.20
CA SER A 208 -4.01 5.79 2.01
C SER A 208 -3.01 4.65 1.94
N ASP A 209 -3.18 3.75 0.98
CA ASP A 209 -2.18 2.73 0.65
C ASP A 209 -1.11 3.34 -0.24
N GLU A 210 0.08 3.55 0.32
CA GLU A 210 1.24 4.14 -0.36
C GLU A 210 2.39 3.13 -0.55
N ILE A 211 2.08 1.84 -0.59
CA ILE A 211 3.06 0.74 -0.69
C ILE A 211 3.96 0.83 -1.94
N TRP A 212 3.49 1.48 -3.01
CA TRP A 212 4.22 1.65 -4.26
C TRP A 212 5.03 2.95 -4.35
N SER A 213 5.08 3.75 -3.28
CA SER A 213 5.68 5.10 -3.25
C SER A 213 7.14 5.17 -3.71
N ASP A 214 7.90 4.08 -3.59
CA ASP A 214 9.31 4.04 -3.95
C ASP A 214 9.58 3.59 -5.39
N ILE A 215 8.60 2.99 -6.07
CA ILE A 215 8.76 2.47 -7.45
C ILE A 215 8.08 3.44 -8.42
N ILE A 216 8.75 4.54 -8.67
CA ILE A 216 8.27 5.64 -9.52
C ILE A 216 9.15 5.73 -10.76
N LEU A 217 8.52 5.66 -11.93
CA LEU A 217 9.23 5.77 -13.21
C LEU A 217 9.70 7.20 -13.47
N ALA A 218 10.72 7.33 -14.32
CA ALA A 218 11.32 8.62 -14.67
C ALA A 218 10.27 9.64 -15.16
N GLY A 219 10.43 10.90 -14.74
CA GLY A 219 9.51 11.99 -15.07
C GLY A 219 8.33 12.15 -14.10
N HIS A 220 8.17 11.24 -13.14
CA HIS A 220 7.11 11.32 -12.11
C HIS A 220 7.72 11.42 -10.72
N LYS A 221 6.93 11.92 -9.78
CA LYS A 221 7.29 12.02 -8.37
C LYS A 221 6.10 11.65 -7.51
N HIS A 222 6.29 10.76 -6.55
CA HIS A 222 5.29 10.47 -5.54
C HIS A 222 5.08 11.69 -4.62
N THR A 223 3.82 11.97 -4.30
CA THR A 223 3.44 12.94 -3.29
C THR A 223 2.63 12.21 -2.22
N PRO A 224 3.13 12.11 -0.97
CA PRO A 224 2.35 11.53 0.11
C PRO A 224 1.02 12.26 0.30
N THR A 225 -0.06 11.51 0.47
CA THR A 225 -1.41 12.07 0.65
C THR A 225 -1.47 13.06 1.81
N GLN A 226 -0.76 12.77 2.89
CA GLN A 226 -0.67 13.63 4.09
C GLN A 226 0.10 14.94 3.88
N MET A 227 0.76 15.14 2.73
CA MET A 227 1.56 16.35 2.46
C MET A 227 0.83 17.40 1.61
N VAL A 228 -0.38 17.14 1.16
CA VAL A 228 -1.07 18.07 0.25
C VAL A 228 -1.78 19.20 1.00
N SER A 229 -2.22 18.97 2.24
CA SER A 229 -2.79 20.00 3.12
C SER A 229 -2.75 19.56 4.59
N GLU A 230 -3.00 20.50 5.51
CA GLU A 230 -3.12 20.19 6.94
C GLU A 230 -4.34 19.28 7.21
N ASP A 231 -5.48 19.53 6.56
CA ASP A 231 -6.65 18.69 6.67
C ASP A 231 -6.36 17.25 6.18
N ALA A 232 -5.68 17.10 5.03
CA ALA A 232 -5.26 15.80 4.53
C ALA A 232 -4.34 15.08 5.52
N ARG A 233 -3.39 15.80 6.14
CA ARG A 233 -2.52 15.27 7.19
C ARG A 233 -3.31 14.71 8.37
N MET A 234 -4.35 15.42 8.81
CA MET A 234 -5.09 15.10 10.02
C MET A 234 -6.20 14.07 9.81
N ARG A 235 -6.69 13.84 8.56
CA ARG A 235 -7.74 12.85 8.27
C ARG A 235 -7.23 11.57 7.60
N THR A 236 -5.91 11.40 7.42
CA THR A 236 -5.36 10.25 6.70
C THR A 236 -4.61 9.31 7.63
N VAL A 237 -4.91 8.03 7.52
CA VAL A 237 -4.07 6.90 7.93
C VAL A 237 -3.26 6.49 6.72
N ALA A 238 -1.97 6.79 6.68
CA ALA A 238 -1.10 6.41 5.55
C ALA A 238 -0.36 5.11 5.86
N LEU A 239 -0.33 4.19 4.90
CA LEU A 239 0.23 2.85 5.05
C LEU A 239 1.38 2.64 4.08
N TYR A 240 2.49 2.15 4.59
CA TYR A 240 3.74 1.91 3.85
C TYR A 240 4.33 0.55 4.20
N ALA A 241 5.13 0.01 3.29
CA ALA A 241 5.90 -1.20 3.54
C ALA A 241 7.16 -1.28 2.69
N PRO A 242 8.23 -1.93 3.17
CA PRO A 242 9.41 -2.22 2.36
C PRO A 242 9.20 -3.37 1.37
N SER A 243 8.05 -4.04 1.42
CA SER A 243 7.77 -5.28 0.71
C SER A 243 7.89 -5.17 -0.82
N LYS A 244 7.42 -4.07 -1.41
CA LYS A 244 7.53 -3.84 -2.86
C LYS A 244 8.88 -3.28 -3.24
N THR A 245 9.40 -2.33 -2.47
CA THR A 245 10.68 -1.67 -2.69
C THR A 245 11.86 -2.64 -2.67
N PHE A 246 11.84 -3.62 -1.77
CA PHE A 246 12.95 -4.53 -1.52
C PHE A 246 12.62 -6.00 -1.75
N ASN A 247 11.48 -6.32 -2.38
CA ASN A 247 11.04 -7.70 -2.61
C ASN A 247 10.92 -8.54 -1.32
N LEU A 248 10.25 -7.99 -0.31
CA LEU A 248 10.12 -8.57 1.04
C LEU A 248 8.69 -8.95 1.41
N ALA A 249 7.80 -9.17 0.44
CA ALA A 249 6.39 -9.44 0.72
C ALA A 249 6.17 -10.62 1.67
N GLY A 250 6.99 -11.67 1.59
CA GLY A 250 6.92 -12.83 2.47
C GLY A 250 7.32 -12.57 3.92
N LEU A 251 7.95 -11.42 4.23
CA LEU A 251 8.30 -11.01 5.60
C LEU A 251 7.22 -10.17 6.30
N VAL A 252 6.17 -9.81 5.59
CA VAL A 252 4.91 -9.20 6.05
C VAL A 252 5.01 -7.82 6.73
N GLY A 253 6.14 -7.35 7.21
CA GLY A 253 6.28 -6.08 7.94
C GLY A 253 5.81 -4.85 7.16
N SER A 254 5.04 -3.99 7.82
CA SER A 254 4.58 -2.68 7.32
C SER A 254 4.39 -1.69 8.47
N TYR A 255 4.06 -0.46 8.17
CA TYR A 255 3.81 0.57 9.17
C TYR A 255 2.76 1.57 8.70
N HIS A 256 2.09 2.18 9.68
CA HIS A 256 1.25 3.34 9.44
C HIS A 256 1.92 4.63 9.88
N ILE A 257 1.46 5.75 9.31
CA ILE A 257 1.73 7.10 9.79
C ILE A 257 0.39 7.77 10.06
N ILE A 258 0.18 8.22 11.32
CA ILE A 258 -1.03 8.91 11.77
C ILE A 258 -0.63 10.14 12.57
N TYR A 259 -0.87 11.34 12.04
CA TYR A 259 -0.55 12.60 12.73
C TYR A 259 -1.62 13.00 13.74
N ASN A 260 -2.89 12.72 13.45
CA ASN A 260 -4.00 13.08 14.31
C ASN A 260 -4.02 12.21 15.58
N PRO A 261 -3.81 12.76 16.79
CA PRO A 261 -3.79 11.98 18.02
C PRO A 261 -5.13 11.28 18.31
N THR A 262 -6.26 11.90 17.97
CA THR A 262 -7.59 11.29 18.18
C THR A 262 -7.78 10.05 17.30
N ILE A 263 -7.24 10.06 16.07
CA ILE A 263 -7.26 8.91 15.18
C ILE A 263 -6.30 7.83 15.69
N ARG A 264 -5.13 8.23 16.13
CA ARG A 264 -4.07 7.32 16.59
C ARG A 264 -4.44 6.59 17.89
N ASP A 265 -5.16 7.23 18.79
CA ASP A 265 -5.49 6.70 20.12
C ASP A 265 -6.67 5.69 20.10
N ARG A 266 -7.25 5.45 18.94
CA ARG A 266 -8.26 4.40 18.70
C ARG A 266 -7.66 3.11 18.22
#